data_810280ff08804d80bd5894e7a7c1dde1
#
_entry.id   810280ff08804d80bd5894e7a7c1dde1
#
_cell.length_a   1.000
_cell.length_b   1.000
_cell.length_c   1.000
_cell.angle_alpha   90.00
_cell.angle_beta   90.00
_cell.angle_gamma   90.00
#
_symmetry.space_group_name_H-M   'P 1'
#
loop_
_entity.id
_entity.type
_entity.pdbx_description
1 polymer ?
#
loop_
_entity_poly.entity_id
_entity_poly.type
_entity_poly.pdbx_seq_one_letter_code
_entity_poly.pdbx_strand_id
1 'polypeptide(L)'
;MRRIPNASDTILELITGNNKCSEPVPGTPVYCDLAIVAEHTGIYIGDNKIVHLSGDGKIEAVTPQKFVRRLDGANPAETIYFAVANGKAVGNKKIADRARAMIGKRRQYNVLLDNCHQFTCGCLSGDFENPCNYFTLVQAEIWSRFGIFSWKEWDY
;
A
#
# COMPACT_ATOMS: atom_id res chain seq x y z
N MET A 1 -36.29 -1.74 -0.63
CA MET A 1 -36.53 -0.87 -1.80
C MET A 1 -35.28 -0.02 -2.02
N ARG A 2 -34.50 -0.25 -3.07
CA ARG A 2 -33.35 0.60 -3.39
C ARG A 2 -33.86 1.90 -3.99
N ARG A 3 -33.52 3.04 -3.40
CA ARG A 3 -33.86 4.37 -3.90
C ARG A 3 -33.15 4.57 -5.25
N ILE A 4 -33.90 4.90 -6.30
CA ILE A 4 -33.34 5.28 -7.60
C ILE A 4 -32.76 6.69 -7.42
N PRO A 5 -31.45 6.94 -7.68
CA PRO A 5 -30.90 8.28 -7.57
C PRO A 5 -31.57 9.23 -8.57
N ASN A 6 -31.83 10.44 -8.15
CA ASN A 6 -32.38 11.47 -9.04
C ASN A 6 -31.24 12.13 -9.86
N ALA A 7 -31.61 12.85 -10.90
CA ALA A 7 -30.64 13.49 -11.80
C ALA A 7 -29.67 14.46 -11.08
N SER A 8 -30.11 15.09 -9.99
CA SER A 8 -29.28 15.98 -9.17
C SER A 8 -28.22 15.22 -8.39
N ASP A 9 -28.55 14.02 -7.88
CA ASP A 9 -27.59 13.17 -7.17
C ASP A 9 -26.52 12.67 -8.14
N THR A 10 -26.90 12.32 -9.38
CA THR A 10 -25.97 11.88 -10.44
C THR A 10 -25.04 13.01 -10.90
N ILE A 11 -25.55 14.24 -11.01
CA ILE A 11 -24.74 15.41 -11.39
C ILE A 11 -23.76 15.77 -10.27
N LEU A 12 -24.20 15.71 -9.01
CA LEU A 12 -23.35 15.96 -7.85
C LEU A 12 -22.22 14.90 -7.75
N GLU A 13 -22.52 13.63 -8.03
CA GLU A 13 -21.52 12.56 -8.10
C GLU A 13 -20.51 12.78 -9.24
N LEU A 14 -20.95 13.27 -10.40
CA LEU A 14 -20.07 13.60 -11.53
C LEU A 14 -19.17 14.82 -11.24
N ILE A 15 -19.68 15.83 -10.54
CA ILE A 15 -18.92 17.06 -10.22
C ILE A 15 -17.99 16.87 -9.02
N THR A 16 -18.40 16.08 -8.03
CA THR A 16 -17.60 15.86 -6.82
C THR A 16 -16.62 14.70 -6.94
N GLY A 17 -16.64 13.96 -8.03
CA GLY A 17 -15.78 12.78 -8.25
C GLY A 17 -15.97 11.71 -7.17
N ASN A 18 -17.18 11.61 -6.61
CA ASN A 18 -17.50 10.76 -5.48
C ASN A 18 -17.70 9.28 -5.88
N ASN A 19 -16.89 8.79 -6.82
CA ASN A 19 -16.58 7.36 -6.84
C ASN A 19 -15.72 7.09 -5.62
N LYS A 20 -16.35 6.76 -4.51
CA LYS A 20 -15.65 6.33 -3.29
C LYS A 20 -14.88 5.06 -3.62
N CYS A 21 -13.61 5.22 -4.01
CA CYS A 21 -12.67 4.13 -4.06
C CYS A 21 -12.65 3.48 -2.67
N SER A 22 -13.14 2.26 -2.56
CA SER A 22 -13.24 1.53 -1.28
C SER A 22 -12.13 0.51 -1.11
N GLU A 23 -11.40 0.19 -2.19
CA GLU A 23 -10.44 -0.90 -2.23
C GLU A 23 -9.17 -0.50 -3.01
N PRO A 24 -8.00 -1.05 -2.61
CA PRO A 24 -6.79 -0.91 -3.41
C PRO A 24 -6.91 -1.69 -4.73
N VAL A 25 -6.16 -1.27 -5.74
CA VAL A 25 -5.97 -1.99 -7.00
C VAL A 25 -4.59 -2.64 -7.06
N PRO A 26 -4.34 -3.66 -7.89
CA PRO A 26 -3.01 -4.24 -8.03
C PRO A 26 -1.94 -3.18 -8.33
N GLY A 27 -0.89 -3.15 -7.50
CA GLY A 27 0.17 -2.14 -7.54
C GLY A 27 -0.01 -0.99 -6.56
N THR A 28 -1.08 -0.97 -5.78
CA THR A 28 -1.31 0.07 -4.76
C THR A 28 -0.36 -0.12 -3.58
N PRO A 29 0.41 0.91 -3.19
CA PRO A 29 1.14 0.89 -1.93
C PRO A 29 0.17 0.97 -0.75
N VAL A 30 0.45 0.13 0.26
CA VAL A 30 -0.31 0.05 1.51
C VAL A 30 0.63 0.18 2.70
N TYR A 31 0.08 0.61 3.84
CA TYR A 31 0.81 0.58 5.10
C TYR A 31 -0.10 0.26 6.30
N CYS A 32 0.50 -0.17 7.39
CA CYS A 32 -0.11 -0.24 8.71
C CYS A 32 0.86 0.30 9.77
N ASP A 33 0.32 0.81 10.87
CA ASP A 33 1.10 1.21 12.02
C ASP A 33 1.47 -0.03 12.85
N LEU A 34 2.75 -0.25 13.10
CA LEU A 34 3.23 -1.37 13.90
C LEU A 34 3.40 -1.03 15.38
N ALA A 35 3.54 0.25 15.69
CA ALA A 35 3.67 0.82 17.02
C ALA A 35 3.61 2.34 16.88
N ILE A 36 3.70 3.07 18.00
CA ILE A 36 3.63 4.53 18.04
C ILE A 36 4.64 5.23 17.10
N VAL A 37 5.69 4.55 16.66
CA VAL A 37 6.81 5.15 15.91
C VAL A 37 7.26 4.36 14.67
N ALA A 38 6.53 3.34 14.25
CA ALA A 38 6.95 2.49 13.14
C ALA A 38 5.79 2.15 12.22
N GLU A 39 5.94 2.46 10.95
CA GLU A 39 5.03 2.04 9.88
C GLU A 39 5.61 0.83 9.15
N HIS A 40 4.74 -0.02 8.66
CA HIS A 40 5.09 -1.13 7.80
C HIS A 40 4.41 -0.99 6.44
N THR A 41 5.19 -1.09 5.37
CA THR A 41 4.71 -0.89 4.02
C THR A 41 4.78 -2.16 3.17
N GLY A 42 3.94 -2.20 2.15
CA GLY A 42 3.89 -3.26 1.15
C GLY A 42 3.15 -2.82 -0.10
N ILE A 43 3.01 -3.74 -1.04
CA ILE A 43 2.28 -3.53 -2.30
C ILE A 43 1.11 -4.53 -2.38
N TYR A 44 -0.09 -4.02 -2.52
CA TYR A 44 -1.25 -4.85 -2.85
C TYR A 44 -1.13 -5.37 -4.28
N ILE A 45 -1.36 -6.66 -4.50
CA ILE A 45 -1.19 -7.29 -5.81
C ILE A 45 -2.47 -7.93 -6.38
N GLY A 46 -3.61 -7.68 -5.73
CA GLY A 46 -4.86 -8.34 -6.06
C GLY A 46 -5.09 -9.61 -5.24
N ASP A 47 -6.24 -10.24 -5.41
CA ASP A 47 -6.62 -11.51 -4.78
C ASP A 47 -6.40 -11.54 -3.25
N ASN A 48 -6.69 -10.44 -2.59
CA ASN A 48 -6.51 -10.26 -1.16
C ASN A 48 -5.08 -10.55 -0.67
N LYS A 49 -4.07 -10.14 -1.46
CA LYS A 49 -2.64 -10.36 -1.18
C LYS A 49 -1.85 -9.06 -1.18
N ILE A 50 -0.97 -8.95 -0.19
CA ILE A 50 0.02 -7.89 -0.05
C ILE A 50 1.40 -8.53 -0.10
N VAL A 51 2.28 -8.03 -0.95
CA VAL A 51 3.71 -8.41 -0.97
C VAL A 51 4.48 -7.42 -0.12
N HIS A 52 5.31 -7.94 0.76
CA HIS A 52 6.12 -7.14 1.68
C HIS A 52 7.47 -7.81 1.97
N LEU A 53 8.40 -7.04 2.47
CA LEU A 53 9.64 -7.53 3.06
C LEU A 53 9.41 -7.73 4.56
N SER A 54 9.47 -8.97 5.02
CA SER A 54 9.31 -9.33 6.43
C SER A 54 10.57 -9.03 7.25
N GLY A 55 10.43 -8.94 8.56
CA GLY A 55 11.56 -8.62 9.47
C GLY A 55 12.69 -9.65 9.47
N ASP A 56 12.46 -10.85 8.95
CA ASP A 56 13.48 -11.89 8.76
C ASP A 56 14.15 -11.84 7.37
N GLY A 57 13.87 -10.78 6.59
CA GLY A 57 14.45 -10.57 5.27
C GLY A 57 13.78 -11.33 4.13
N LYS A 58 12.65 -11.97 4.37
CA LYS A 58 11.92 -12.71 3.35
C LYS A 58 10.90 -11.82 2.65
N ILE A 59 10.85 -11.88 1.32
CA ILE A 59 9.79 -11.25 0.54
C ILE A 59 8.68 -12.28 0.32
N GLU A 60 7.50 -11.99 0.84
CA GLU A 60 6.36 -12.89 0.80
C GLU A 60 5.05 -12.19 0.47
N ALA A 61 4.09 -12.94 -0.09
CA ALA A 61 2.71 -12.51 -0.28
C ALA A 61 1.85 -13.02 0.87
N VAL A 62 1.19 -12.11 1.57
CA VAL A 62 0.38 -12.40 2.74
C VAL A 62 -1.03 -11.83 2.61
N THR A 63 -1.98 -12.35 3.39
CA THR A 63 -3.31 -11.74 3.52
C THR A 63 -3.22 -10.44 4.34
N PRO A 64 -4.19 -9.51 4.21
CA PRO A 64 -4.27 -8.31 5.05
C PRO A 64 -4.20 -8.65 6.55
N GLN A 65 -4.92 -9.68 6.98
CA GLN A 65 -4.93 -10.13 8.38
C GLN A 65 -3.54 -10.56 8.86
N LYS A 66 -2.73 -11.20 8.00
CA LYS A 66 -1.35 -11.57 8.33
C LYS A 66 -0.42 -10.36 8.28
N PHE A 67 -0.65 -9.42 7.37
CA PHE A 67 0.13 -8.20 7.22
C PHE A 67 0.11 -7.34 8.50
N VAL A 68 -1.05 -7.20 9.16
CA VAL A 68 -1.20 -6.42 10.40
C VAL A 68 -0.70 -7.14 11.65
N ARG A 69 -0.55 -8.47 11.64
CA ARG A 69 -0.15 -9.29 12.80
C ARG A 69 1.35 -9.58 12.89
N ARG A 70 2.18 -8.77 12.31
CA ARG A 70 3.61 -9.09 12.11
C ARG A 70 4.48 -9.16 13.36
N LEU A 71 4.09 -8.53 14.44
CA LEU A 71 4.80 -8.57 15.71
C LEU A 71 4.01 -9.46 16.66
N ASP A 72 4.40 -10.72 16.77
CA ASP A 72 3.93 -11.78 17.68
C ASP A 72 3.01 -11.33 18.83
N GLY A 73 1.82 -10.83 18.52
CA GLY A 73 0.76 -10.55 19.48
C GLY A 73 0.96 -9.37 20.43
N ALA A 74 2.11 -8.68 20.41
CA ALA A 74 2.38 -7.64 21.41
C ALA A 74 1.68 -6.31 21.10
N ASN A 75 1.40 -6.01 19.83
CA ASN A 75 0.62 -4.82 19.43
C ASN A 75 0.24 -4.94 17.93
N PRO A 76 -0.81 -5.70 17.58
CA PRO A 76 -1.23 -5.80 16.20
C PRO A 76 -1.73 -4.43 15.73
N ALA A 77 -1.29 -3.99 14.56
CA ALA A 77 -2.00 -2.97 13.83
C ALA A 77 -3.44 -3.47 13.56
N GLU A 78 -4.41 -2.58 13.64
CA GLU A 78 -5.81 -2.95 13.37
C GLU A 78 -6.23 -2.47 11.98
N THR A 79 -5.56 -1.46 11.44
CA THR A 79 -5.96 -0.77 10.22
C THR A 79 -4.85 -0.82 9.16
N ILE A 80 -5.24 -1.13 7.93
CA ILE A 80 -4.41 -0.94 6.74
C ILE A 80 -4.91 0.30 6.01
N TYR A 81 -3.97 1.12 5.55
CA TYR A 81 -4.22 2.28 4.71
C TYR A 81 -3.68 2.04 3.31
N PHE A 82 -4.37 2.53 2.30
CA PHE A 82 -3.94 2.49 0.92
C PHE A 82 -3.93 3.88 0.28
N ALA A 83 -3.04 4.10 -0.67
CA ALA A 83 -2.86 5.40 -1.31
C ALA A 83 -3.94 5.68 -2.36
N VAL A 84 -4.52 6.88 -2.31
CA VAL A 84 -5.59 7.37 -3.20
C VAL A 84 -5.22 8.73 -3.74
N ALA A 85 -5.32 8.92 -5.06
CA ALA A 85 -5.19 10.20 -5.73
C ALA A 85 -6.39 10.42 -6.66
N ASN A 86 -6.94 11.64 -6.66
CA ASN A 86 -8.10 11.99 -7.49
C ASN A 86 -9.28 11.02 -7.31
N GLY A 87 -9.54 10.56 -6.08
CA GLY A 87 -10.65 9.66 -5.75
C GLY A 87 -10.46 8.19 -6.19
N LYS A 88 -9.28 7.82 -6.70
CA LYS A 88 -8.96 6.46 -7.16
C LYS A 88 -7.75 5.92 -6.44
N ALA A 89 -7.72 4.60 -6.18
CA ALA A 89 -6.51 3.95 -5.69
C ALA A 89 -5.36 4.17 -6.68
N VAL A 90 -4.21 4.58 -6.19
CA VAL A 90 -3.00 4.70 -7.01
C VAL A 90 -2.37 3.33 -7.19
N GLY A 91 -1.75 3.10 -8.33
CA GLY A 91 -1.08 1.85 -8.63
C GLY A 91 -1.28 1.45 -10.09
N ASN A 92 -0.49 0.51 -10.53
CA ASN A 92 -0.61 -0.06 -11.87
C ASN A 92 -0.04 -1.48 -11.92
N LYS A 93 -0.33 -2.17 -13.02
CA LYS A 93 0.13 -3.54 -13.25
C LYS A 93 1.66 -3.69 -13.16
N LYS A 94 2.43 -2.72 -13.64
CA LYS A 94 3.89 -2.78 -13.63
C LYS A 94 4.47 -2.83 -12.21
N ILE A 95 3.88 -2.06 -11.29
CA ILE A 95 4.26 -2.08 -9.87
C ILE A 95 3.91 -3.44 -9.23
N ALA A 96 2.71 -3.96 -9.51
CA ALA A 96 2.29 -5.27 -9.02
C ALA A 96 3.19 -6.40 -9.55
N ASP A 97 3.55 -6.35 -10.83
CA ASP A 97 4.42 -7.35 -11.46
C ASP A 97 5.84 -7.34 -10.87
N ARG A 98 6.38 -6.16 -10.56
CA ARG A 98 7.67 -6.04 -9.84
C ARG A 98 7.59 -6.67 -8.46
N ALA A 99 6.54 -6.40 -7.71
CA ALA A 99 6.32 -7.00 -6.40
C ALA A 99 6.21 -8.53 -6.49
N ARG A 100 5.43 -9.06 -7.43
CA ARG A 100 5.29 -10.50 -7.65
C ARG A 100 6.62 -11.17 -8.00
N ALA A 101 7.44 -10.53 -8.86
CA ALA A 101 8.73 -11.05 -9.28
C ALA A 101 9.74 -11.21 -8.12
N MET A 102 9.53 -10.50 -7.02
CA MET A 102 10.38 -10.55 -5.84
C MET A 102 9.96 -11.62 -4.82
N ILE A 103 8.76 -12.17 -4.92
CA ILE A 103 8.26 -13.20 -3.99
C ILE A 103 9.22 -14.39 -3.92
N GLY A 104 9.56 -14.81 -2.71
CA GLY A 104 10.48 -15.91 -2.43
C GLY A 104 11.96 -15.52 -2.37
N LYS A 105 12.30 -14.31 -2.81
CA LYS A 105 13.66 -13.77 -2.65
C LYS A 105 13.90 -13.34 -1.22
N ARG A 106 15.18 -13.23 -0.84
CA ARG A 106 15.62 -12.73 0.45
C ARG A 106 16.48 -11.49 0.29
N ARG A 107 16.33 -10.55 1.22
CA ARG A 107 17.20 -9.39 1.39
C ARG A 107 17.75 -9.39 2.83
N GLN A 108 18.91 -8.79 3.02
CA GLN A 108 19.40 -8.54 4.38
C GLN A 108 18.53 -7.45 4.98
N TYR A 109 17.66 -7.84 5.94
CA TYR A 109 16.85 -6.86 6.63
C TYR A 109 17.71 -6.04 7.58
N ASN A 110 17.75 -4.74 7.33
CA ASN A 110 18.41 -3.78 8.19
C ASN A 110 17.47 -2.59 8.39
N VAL A 111 17.09 -2.32 9.62
CA VAL A 111 16.16 -1.23 9.96
C VAL A 111 16.57 0.12 9.37
N LEU A 112 17.87 0.34 9.20
CA LEU A 112 18.42 1.60 8.70
C LEU A 112 18.72 1.61 7.20
N LEU A 113 19.01 0.47 6.58
CA LEU A 113 19.57 0.41 5.24
C LEU A 113 18.72 -0.40 4.23
N ASP A 114 18.09 -1.46 4.67
CA ASP A 114 17.27 -2.32 3.82
C ASP A 114 16.04 -2.80 4.62
N ASN A 115 14.90 -2.22 4.36
CA ASN A 115 13.68 -2.45 5.11
C ASN A 115 12.46 -2.50 4.18
N CYS A 116 11.29 -2.64 4.77
CA CYS A 116 10.03 -2.68 4.02
C CYS A 116 9.79 -1.43 3.16
N HIS A 117 10.28 -0.26 3.57
CA HIS A 117 10.13 0.98 2.81
C HIS A 117 10.98 0.97 1.54
N GLN A 118 12.24 0.51 1.63
CA GLN A 118 13.11 0.37 0.47
C GLN A 118 12.54 -0.64 -0.53
N PHE A 119 12.00 -1.76 -0.06
CA PHE A 119 11.30 -2.72 -0.91
C PHE A 119 10.10 -2.10 -1.62
N THR A 120 9.24 -1.37 -0.90
CA THR A 120 8.06 -0.71 -1.46
C THR A 120 8.45 0.33 -2.51
N CYS A 121 9.43 1.19 -2.21
CA CYS A 121 9.98 2.14 -3.20
C CYS A 121 10.59 1.44 -4.40
N GLY A 122 11.24 0.30 -4.22
CA GLY A 122 11.78 -0.52 -5.30
C GLY A 122 10.70 -1.02 -6.25
N CYS A 123 9.56 -1.44 -5.70
CA CYS A 123 8.40 -1.80 -6.53
C CYS A 123 7.86 -0.60 -7.31
N LEU A 124 7.79 0.57 -6.67
CA LEU A 124 7.32 1.81 -7.30
C LEU A 124 8.27 2.28 -8.42
N SER A 125 9.57 2.33 -8.15
CA SER A 125 10.58 2.88 -9.06
C SER A 125 11.14 1.88 -10.06
N GLY A 126 11.26 0.62 -9.67
CA GLY A 126 12.04 -0.41 -10.37
C GLY A 126 13.49 -0.51 -9.91
N ASP A 127 13.92 0.34 -8.99
CA ASP A 127 15.24 0.34 -8.39
C ASP A 127 15.15 -0.12 -6.92
N PHE A 128 15.61 -1.33 -6.62
CA PHE A 128 15.59 -1.90 -5.27
C PHE A 128 16.81 -1.50 -4.41
N GLU A 129 17.78 -0.82 -4.98
CA GLU A 129 18.95 -0.25 -4.27
C GLU A 129 18.76 1.24 -3.92
N ASN A 130 17.50 1.69 -3.86
CA ASN A 130 17.12 3.06 -3.53
C ASN A 130 17.38 3.40 -2.05
N PRO A 131 17.52 4.69 -1.69
CA PRO A 131 17.78 5.12 -0.32
C PRO A 131 16.51 5.28 0.54
N CYS A 132 15.38 4.77 0.11
CA CYS A 132 14.07 4.98 0.71
C CYS A 132 13.87 4.13 1.98
N ASN A 133 14.50 4.51 3.07
CA ASN A 133 14.49 3.76 4.34
C ASN A 133 13.56 4.35 5.41
N TYR A 134 12.85 5.45 5.12
CA TYR A 134 11.86 6.07 5.99
C TYR A 134 10.51 6.19 5.30
N PHE A 135 9.43 6.15 6.08
CA PHE A 135 8.06 6.26 5.56
C PHE A 135 7.82 7.56 4.78
N THR A 136 8.40 8.68 5.22
CA THR A 136 8.32 9.96 4.50
C THR A 136 8.90 9.89 3.09
N LEU A 137 9.90 9.05 2.86
CA LEU A 137 10.49 8.84 1.53
C LEU A 137 9.59 7.97 0.65
N VAL A 138 8.86 7.00 1.22
CA VAL A 138 7.79 6.28 0.51
C VAL A 138 6.71 7.25 0.03
N GLN A 139 6.28 8.15 0.91
CA GLN A 139 5.29 9.18 0.55
C GLN A 139 5.80 10.10 -0.56
N ALA A 140 7.06 10.52 -0.50
CA ALA A 140 7.69 11.33 -1.55
C ALA A 140 7.75 10.58 -2.90
N GLU A 141 8.06 9.29 -2.89
CA GLU A 141 8.08 8.45 -4.09
C GLU A 141 6.67 8.31 -4.71
N ILE A 142 5.65 8.10 -3.88
CA ILE A 142 4.25 8.07 -4.34
C ILE A 142 3.87 9.41 -4.96
N TRP A 143 4.17 10.50 -4.27
CA TRP A 143 3.86 11.86 -4.76
C TRP A 143 4.54 12.17 -6.09
N SER A 144 5.81 11.81 -6.24
CA SER A 144 6.56 12.06 -7.48
C SER A 144 5.95 11.35 -8.69
N ARG A 145 5.27 10.21 -8.48
CA ARG A 145 4.70 9.38 -9.54
C ARG A 145 3.24 9.65 -9.83
N PHE A 146 2.47 9.92 -8.78
CA PHE A 146 1.01 10.00 -8.86
C PHE A 146 0.44 11.38 -8.52
N GLY A 147 1.31 12.32 -8.08
CA GLY A 147 0.89 13.64 -7.63
C GLY A 147 0.34 13.61 -6.20
N ILE A 148 -0.47 14.63 -5.87
CA ILE A 148 -1.07 14.76 -4.55
C ILE A 148 -1.97 13.56 -4.27
N PHE A 149 -1.74 12.92 -3.14
CA PHE A 149 -2.48 11.74 -2.70
C PHE A 149 -2.82 11.83 -1.21
N SER A 150 -3.71 10.94 -0.78
CA SER A 150 -4.05 10.73 0.63
C SER A 150 -4.06 9.24 0.94
N TRP A 151 -3.96 8.93 2.22
CA TRP A 151 -4.14 7.58 2.74
C TRP A 151 -5.60 7.37 3.14
N LYS A 152 -6.16 6.25 2.74
CA LYS A 152 -7.53 5.85 3.06
C LYS A 152 -7.54 4.51 3.77
N GLU A 153 -8.35 4.39 4.82
CA GLU A 153 -8.57 3.12 5.49
C GLU A 153 -9.16 2.09 4.52
N TRP A 154 -8.67 0.87 4.64
CA TRP A 154 -9.15 -0.27 3.88
C TRP A 154 -9.93 -1.20 4.79
N ASP A 155 -11.19 -1.39 4.48
CA ASP A 155 -12.07 -2.37 5.12
C ASP A 155 -11.89 -3.72 4.40
N TYR A 156 -10.96 -4.57 4.91
CA TYR A 156 -10.52 -5.84 4.31
C TYR A 156 -11.12 -7.07 4.99
#